data_6b2f5852f2dec22b49894fc8bf47d692
#
_entry.id   6b2f5852f2dec22b49894fc8bf47d692
#
_cell.length_a   1.000
_cell.length_b   1.000
_cell.length_c   1.000
_cell.angle_alpha   90.00
_cell.angle_beta   90.00
_cell.angle_gamma   90.00
#
_symmetry.space_group_name_H-M   'P 1'
#
loop_
_entity.id
_entity.type
_entity.pdbx_description
1 polymer ?
#
loop_
_entity_poly.entity_id
_entity_poly.type
_entity_poly.pdbx_seq_one_letter_code
_entity_poly.pdbx_strand_id
1 'polypeptide(L)'
;VISLLAYELGMLLKKKFGLPIFNPLLISIAVVIVFLAVFDIDYQNYNDGAKYLSYLLTPATVCLAIPLYEQMEALKKNIKAILAGILSGVLTSLTVVLALALIFNLNHKMYVTLLPKSITTAIGMGVSEELGGYVTITVAVIVITGVLGNMFGEVICRIFRITEPISKGLAFGASSH
;
A
#
# COMPACT_ATOMS: atom_id res chain seq x y z
N VAL A 1 -9.61 19.09 6.03
CA VAL A 1 -8.69 19.80 6.93
C VAL A 1 -8.08 18.83 7.95
N ILE A 2 -8.88 18.02 8.66
CA ILE A 2 -8.39 17.14 9.73
C ILE A 2 -7.34 16.12 9.26
N SER A 3 -7.54 15.54 8.07
CA SER A 3 -6.59 14.57 7.46
C SER A 3 -5.23 15.22 7.19
N LEU A 4 -5.22 16.48 6.75
CA LEU A 4 -3.99 17.22 6.48
C LEU A 4 -3.25 17.55 7.78
N LEU A 5 -3.96 18.01 8.80
CA LEU A 5 -3.38 18.29 10.12
C LEU A 5 -2.84 17.01 10.78
N ALA A 6 -3.58 15.91 10.68
CA ALA A 6 -3.15 14.62 11.20
C ALA A 6 -1.88 14.11 10.48
N TYR A 7 -1.78 14.31 9.17
CA TYR A 7 -0.59 13.95 8.40
C TYR A 7 0.62 14.83 8.76
N GLU A 8 0.40 16.13 8.95
CA GLU A 8 1.44 17.06 9.36
C GLU A 8 1.97 16.73 10.77
N LEU A 9 1.07 16.38 11.70
CA LEU A 9 1.44 15.86 13.01
C LEU A 9 2.32 14.60 12.88
N GLY A 10 1.93 13.67 12.00
CA GLY A 10 2.71 12.46 11.71
C GLY A 10 4.11 12.77 11.17
N MET A 11 4.22 13.77 10.29
CA MET A 11 5.51 14.24 9.77
C MET A 11 6.40 14.83 10.85
N LEU A 12 5.83 15.64 11.75
CA LEU A 12 6.55 16.22 12.89
C LEU A 12 7.07 15.12 13.83
N LEU A 13 6.24 14.13 14.14
CA LEU A 13 6.63 12.99 14.98
C LEU A 13 7.74 12.16 14.33
N LYS A 14 7.63 11.87 13.04
CA LYS A 14 8.69 11.17 12.29
C LYS A 14 10.01 11.94 12.32
N LYS A 15 9.96 13.26 12.13
CA LYS A 15 11.15 14.13 12.18
C LYS A 15 11.79 14.15 13.56
N LYS A 16 10.97 14.11 14.62
CA LYS A 16 11.45 14.17 16.02
C LYS A 16 12.04 12.85 16.50
N PHE A 17 11.41 11.73 16.17
CA PHE A 17 11.80 10.41 16.70
C PHE A 17 12.62 9.56 15.73
N GLY A 18 12.54 9.81 14.41
CA GLY A 18 13.34 9.10 13.40
C GLY A 18 13.06 7.59 13.24
N LEU A 19 12.07 7.05 13.99
CA LEU A 19 11.77 5.63 13.98
C LEU A 19 10.81 5.28 12.82
N PRO A 20 11.00 4.15 12.14
CA PRO A 20 10.13 3.70 11.05
C PRO A 20 8.65 3.53 11.46
N ILE A 21 8.40 3.24 12.75
CA ILE A 21 7.06 3.07 13.29
C ILE A 21 6.24 4.37 13.26
N PHE A 22 6.91 5.54 13.29
CA PHE A 22 6.27 6.85 13.13
C PHE A 22 6.06 7.21 11.66
N ASN A 23 5.46 6.26 10.91
CA ASN A 23 5.03 6.54 9.54
C ASN A 23 3.90 7.58 9.56
N PRO A 24 4.05 8.75 8.85
CA PRO A 24 3.04 9.80 8.85
C PRO A 24 1.66 9.34 8.42
N LEU A 25 1.60 8.39 7.47
CA LEU A 25 0.34 7.82 7.00
C LEU A 25 -0.36 7.03 8.11
N LEU A 26 0.37 6.15 8.82
CA LEU A 26 -0.17 5.36 9.91
C LEU A 26 -0.69 6.25 11.04
N ILE A 27 0.09 7.26 11.43
CA ILE A 27 -0.30 8.22 12.47
C ILE A 27 -1.53 8.99 12.03
N SER A 28 -1.57 9.46 10.77
CA SER A 28 -2.70 10.20 10.23
C SER A 28 -3.99 9.36 10.27
N ILE A 29 -3.92 8.10 9.85
CA ILE A 29 -5.06 7.18 9.90
C ILE A 29 -5.53 6.97 11.34
N ALA A 30 -4.61 6.68 12.26
CA ALA A 30 -4.95 6.46 13.67
C ALA A 30 -5.58 7.70 14.31
N VAL A 31 -5.01 8.88 14.07
CA VAL A 31 -5.54 10.15 14.60
C VAL A 31 -6.93 10.44 14.06
N VAL A 32 -7.17 10.25 12.76
CA VAL A 32 -8.48 10.47 12.14
C VAL A 32 -9.51 9.49 12.72
N ILE A 33 -9.18 8.20 12.83
CA ILE A 33 -10.08 7.19 13.41
C ILE A 33 -10.44 7.57 14.86
N VAL A 34 -9.45 7.88 15.70
CA VAL A 34 -9.67 8.27 17.10
C VAL A 34 -10.52 9.54 17.18
N PHE A 35 -10.24 10.53 16.33
CA PHE A 35 -11.00 11.76 16.29
C PHE A 35 -12.47 11.51 15.94
N LEU A 36 -12.77 10.74 14.90
CA LEU A 36 -14.15 10.43 14.51
C LEU A 36 -14.87 9.66 15.61
N ALA A 37 -14.18 8.71 16.26
CA ALA A 37 -14.75 7.91 17.34
C ALA A 37 -15.03 8.72 18.62
N VAL A 38 -14.12 9.61 19.01
CA VAL A 38 -14.27 10.44 20.24
C VAL A 38 -15.37 11.49 20.09
N PHE A 39 -15.50 12.08 18.91
CA PHE A 39 -16.50 13.11 18.64
C PHE A 39 -17.82 12.56 18.08
N ASP A 40 -17.93 11.24 17.97
CA ASP A 40 -19.11 10.53 17.40
C ASP A 40 -19.55 11.11 16.04
N ILE A 41 -18.56 11.41 15.19
CA ILE A 41 -18.79 11.97 13.86
C ILE A 41 -19.06 10.84 12.89
N ASP A 42 -20.22 10.86 12.25
CA ASP A 42 -20.54 9.89 11.19
C ASP A 42 -19.53 9.98 10.05
N TYR A 43 -19.10 8.80 9.58
CA TYR A 43 -18.17 8.66 8.48
C TYR A 43 -18.63 9.40 7.22
N GLN A 44 -19.95 9.44 6.97
CA GLN A 44 -20.51 10.12 5.80
C GLN A 44 -20.19 11.63 5.83
N ASN A 45 -20.31 12.27 6.97
CA ASN A 45 -19.99 13.69 7.14
C ASN A 45 -18.49 13.96 6.92
N TYR A 46 -17.64 13.06 7.39
CA TYR A 46 -16.19 13.13 7.11
C TYR A 46 -15.90 12.96 5.63
N ASN A 47 -16.50 11.95 4.99
CA ASN A 47 -16.29 11.61 3.58
C ASN A 47 -16.70 12.75 2.64
N ASP A 48 -17.79 13.45 2.94
CA ASP A 48 -18.24 14.62 2.16
C ASP A 48 -17.21 15.75 2.12
N GLY A 49 -16.47 15.94 3.20
CA GLY A 49 -15.34 16.86 3.24
C GLY A 49 -14.07 16.28 2.60
N ALA A 50 -13.85 14.98 2.71
CA ALA A 50 -12.66 14.29 2.22
C ALA A 50 -12.67 14.07 0.70
N LYS A 51 -13.85 14.03 0.06
CA LYS A 51 -13.97 13.84 -1.41
C LYS A 51 -13.15 14.83 -2.24
N TYR A 52 -12.94 16.05 -1.74
CA TYR A 52 -12.09 17.04 -2.42
C TYR A 52 -10.63 16.60 -2.53
N LEU A 53 -10.13 15.86 -1.53
CA LEU A 53 -8.80 15.24 -1.61
C LEU A 53 -8.76 14.10 -2.63
N SER A 54 -9.86 13.36 -2.76
CA SER A 54 -9.99 12.28 -3.76
C SER A 54 -9.92 12.79 -5.19
N TYR A 55 -10.39 14.02 -5.47
CA TYR A 55 -10.26 14.64 -6.79
C TYR A 55 -8.80 14.90 -7.19
N LEU A 56 -7.90 15.06 -6.22
CA LEU A 56 -6.46 15.24 -6.48
C LEU A 56 -5.76 13.91 -6.80
N LEU A 57 -6.41 12.78 -6.56
CA LEU A 57 -5.82 11.45 -6.80
C LEU A 57 -5.50 11.25 -8.28
N THR A 58 -6.42 11.59 -9.17
CA THR A 58 -6.22 11.45 -10.63
C THR A 58 -5.05 12.29 -11.15
N PRO A 59 -4.99 13.63 -10.92
CA PRO A 59 -3.83 14.41 -11.36
C PRO A 59 -2.54 13.98 -10.68
N ALA A 60 -2.56 13.58 -9.40
CA ALA A 60 -1.39 13.05 -8.71
C ALA A 60 -0.87 11.77 -9.38
N THR A 61 -1.77 10.85 -9.74
CA THR A 61 -1.40 9.62 -10.46
C THR A 61 -0.80 9.92 -11.83
N VAL A 62 -1.36 10.89 -12.58
CA VAL A 62 -0.80 11.33 -13.87
C VAL A 62 0.61 11.92 -13.68
N CYS A 63 0.83 12.69 -12.62
CA CYS A 63 2.16 13.26 -12.34
C CYS A 63 3.23 12.18 -12.08
N LEU A 64 2.85 10.97 -11.62
CA LEU A 64 3.80 9.86 -11.48
C LEU A 64 4.35 9.35 -12.82
N ALA A 65 3.74 9.69 -13.94
CA ALA A 65 4.28 9.38 -15.26
C ALA A 65 5.57 10.17 -15.57
N ILE A 66 5.78 11.34 -14.96
CA ILE A 66 6.96 12.18 -15.18
C ILE A 66 8.24 11.45 -14.74
N PRO A 67 8.41 11.03 -13.46
CA PRO A 67 9.60 10.30 -13.06
C PRO A 67 9.76 8.96 -13.77
N LEU A 68 8.65 8.31 -14.17
CA LEU A 68 8.73 7.10 -14.99
C LEU A 68 9.32 7.39 -16.36
N TYR A 69 8.92 8.48 -16.99
CA TYR A 69 9.46 8.91 -18.28
C TYR A 69 10.95 9.28 -18.19
N GLU A 70 11.35 9.99 -17.14
CA GLU A 70 12.75 10.34 -16.87
C GLU A 70 13.65 9.10 -16.71
N GLN A 71 13.11 7.99 -16.19
CA GLN A 71 13.82 6.73 -16.00
C GLN A 71 13.62 5.73 -17.16
N MET A 72 13.07 6.16 -18.29
CA MET A 72 12.73 5.30 -19.41
C MET A 72 13.94 4.56 -19.99
N GLU A 73 15.11 5.18 -20.03
CA GLU A 73 16.35 4.54 -20.51
C GLU A 73 16.78 3.40 -19.57
N ALA A 74 16.74 3.62 -18.27
CA ALA A 74 17.04 2.61 -17.26
C ALA A 74 16.04 1.44 -17.35
N LEU A 75 14.77 1.74 -17.56
CA LEU A 75 13.70 0.75 -17.77
C LEU A 75 14.00 -0.12 -19.00
N LYS A 76 14.27 0.49 -20.16
CA LYS A 76 14.54 -0.21 -21.41
C LYS A 76 15.79 -1.09 -21.30
N LYS A 77 16.84 -0.58 -20.66
CA LYS A 77 18.10 -1.32 -20.47
C LYS A 77 17.91 -2.58 -19.62
N ASN A 78 17.01 -2.52 -18.61
CA ASN A 78 16.82 -3.60 -17.64
C ASN A 78 15.49 -4.35 -17.81
N ILE A 79 14.79 -4.19 -18.94
CA ILE A 79 13.43 -4.68 -19.16
C ILE A 79 13.26 -6.18 -18.85
N LYS A 80 14.25 -7.01 -19.23
CA LYS A 80 14.20 -8.46 -18.95
C LYS A 80 14.26 -8.77 -17.46
N ALA A 81 15.13 -8.07 -16.71
CA ALA A 81 15.25 -8.23 -15.27
C ALA A 81 13.99 -7.74 -14.56
N ILE A 82 13.44 -6.62 -15.02
CA ILE A 82 12.21 -6.03 -14.48
C ILE A 82 11.02 -6.97 -14.69
N LEU A 83 10.82 -7.50 -15.90
CA LEU A 83 9.75 -8.45 -16.18
C LEU A 83 9.90 -9.73 -15.36
N ALA A 84 11.10 -10.28 -15.28
CA ALA A 84 11.37 -11.47 -14.46
C ALA A 84 11.10 -11.20 -12.97
N GLY A 85 11.51 -10.02 -12.47
CA GLY A 85 11.25 -9.59 -11.09
C GLY A 85 9.75 -9.44 -10.79
N ILE A 86 8.99 -8.80 -11.67
CA ILE A 86 7.54 -8.66 -11.53
C ILE A 86 6.86 -10.03 -11.54
N LEU A 87 7.17 -10.88 -12.52
CA LEU A 87 6.57 -12.21 -12.63
C LEU A 87 6.88 -13.07 -11.41
N SER A 88 8.13 -13.08 -10.94
CA SER A 88 8.50 -13.83 -9.75
C SER A 88 7.81 -13.28 -8.49
N GLY A 89 7.70 -11.96 -8.36
CA GLY A 89 7.01 -11.33 -7.25
C GLY A 89 5.52 -11.66 -7.21
N VAL A 90 4.84 -11.60 -8.36
CA VAL A 90 3.41 -11.97 -8.48
C VAL A 90 3.21 -13.45 -8.15
N LEU A 91 3.98 -14.34 -8.76
CA LEU A 91 3.88 -15.79 -8.50
C LEU A 91 4.14 -16.12 -7.02
N THR A 92 5.15 -15.51 -6.42
CA THR A 92 5.44 -15.70 -5.00
C THR A 92 4.30 -15.18 -4.13
N SER A 93 3.76 -13.99 -4.42
CA SER A 93 2.64 -13.42 -3.66
C SER A 93 1.41 -14.33 -3.71
N LEU A 94 1.01 -14.77 -4.90
CA LEU A 94 -0.13 -15.66 -5.09
C LEU A 94 0.08 -17.02 -4.39
N THR A 95 1.27 -17.60 -4.54
CA THR A 95 1.60 -18.89 -3.90
C THR A 95 1.59 -18.79 -2.37
N VAL A 96 2.16 -17.71 -1.80
CA VAL A 96 2.17 -17.50 -0.36
C VAL A 96 0.75 -17.29 0.19
N VAL A 97 -0.08 -16.47 -0.49
CA VAL A 97 -1.48 -16.26 -0.07
C VAL A 97 -2.26 -17.58 -0.13
N LEU A 98 -2.08 -18.37 -1.19
CA LEU A 98 -2.70 -19.69 -1.32
C LEU A 98 -2.22 -20.65 -0.20
N ALA A 99 -0.93 -20.74 0.02
CA ALA A 99 -0.36 -21.60 1.06
C ALA A 99 -0.88 -21.23 2.46
N LEU A 100 -0.92 -19.94 2.78
CA LEU A 100 -1.48 -19.47 4.06
C LEU A 100 -2.98 -19.76 4.15
N ALA A 101 -3.73 -19.58 3.06
CA ALA A 101 -5.16 -19.90 3.04
C ALA A 101 -5.41 -21.40 3.33
N LEU A 102 -4.58 -22.28 2.77
CA LEU A 102 -4.65 -23.73 3.04
C LEU A 102 -4.25 -24.08 4.48
N ILE A 103 -3.16 -23.50 4.99
CA ILE A 103 -2.67 -23.75 6.36
C ILE A 103 -3.71 -23.31 7.40
N PHE A 104 -4.32 -22.15 7.22
CA PHE A 104 -5.31 -21.59 8.13
C PHE A 104 -6.75 -22.03 7.83
N ASN A 105 -6.96 -22.93 6.85
CA ASN A 105 -8.27 -23.41 6.42
C ASN A 105 -9.23 -22.24 6.11
N LEU A 106 -8.75 -21.21 5.45
CA LEU A 106 -9.58 -20.06 5.06
C LEU A 106 -10.59 -20.49 4.01
N ASN A 107 -11.83 -20.02 4.14
CA ASN A 107 -12.84 -20.24 3.11
C ASN A 107 -12.48 -19.46 1.83
N HIS A 108 -13.08 -19.87 0.70
CA HIS A 108 -12.84 -19.25 -0.61
C HIS A 108 -13.03 -17.73 -0.58
N LYS A 109 -14.06 -17.25 0.12
CA LYS A 109 -14.38 -15.82 0.21
C LYS A 109 -13.27 -15.04 0.91
N MET A 110 -12.68 -15.59 1.98
CA MET A 110 -11.56 -14.96 2.68
C MET A 110 -10.27 -15.01 1.83
N TYR A 111 -10.04 -16.12 1.12
CA TYR A 111 -8.91 -16.25 0.20
C TYR A 111 -8.93 -15.15 -0.88
N VAL A 112 -10.07 -14.96 -1.58
CA VAL A 112 -10.18 -13.94 -2.62
C VAL A 112 -10.11 -12.51 -2.07
N THR A 113 -10.50 -12.30 -0.80
CA THR A 113 -10.35 -11.04 -0.08
C THR A 113 -8.87 -10.66 0.11
N LEU A 114 -8.00 -11.64 0.38
CA LEU A 114 -6.58 -11.44 0.64
C LEU A 114 -5.72 -11.41 -0.64
N LEU A 115 -6.24 -11.92 -1.74
CA LEU A 115 -5.51 -12.01 -3.01
C LEU A 115 -4.94 -10.66 -3.48
N PRO A 116 -5.72 -9.57 -3.51
CA PRO A 116 -5.26 -8.27 -4.02
C PRO A 116 -4.49 -7.44 -2.98
N LYS A 117 -3.88 -8.05 -1.97
CA LYS A 117 -3.21 -7.35 -0.85
C LYS A 117 -2.07 -6.42 -1.25
N SER A 118 -1.46 -6.62 -2.41
CA SER A 118 -0.22 -5.95 -2.85
C SER A 118 -0.43 -5.07 -4.09
N ILE A 119 -1.67 -4.64 -4.34
CA ILE A 119 -1.98 -3.76 -5.48
C ILE A 119 -2.63 -2.46 -5.00
N THR A 120 -2.81 -1.50 -5.90
CA THR A 120 -3.47 -0.22 -5.62
C THR A 120 -4.87 -0.44 -5.02
N THR A 121 -5.21 0.27 -3.95
CA THR A 121 -6.47 0.10 -3.21
C THR A 121 -7.70 0.14 -4.13
N ALA A 122 -7.77 1.10 -5.06
CA ALA A 122 -8.91 1.21 -5.98
C ALA A 122 -9.07 -0.02 -6.88
N ILE A 123 -7.96 -0.56 -7.40
CA ILE A 123 -7.97 -1.78 -8.21
C ILE A 123 -8.29 -2.99 -7.33
N GLY A 124 -7.72 -3.05 -6.13
CA GLY A 124 -7.95 -4.14 -5.18
C GLY A 124 -9.40 -4.24 -4.73
N MET A 125 -10.08 -3.11 -4.53
CA MET A 125 -11.53 -3.08 -4.26
C MET A 125 -12.32 -3.73 -5.39
N GLY A 126 -12.09 -3.30 -6.63
CA GLY A 126 -12.79 -3.86 -7.80
C GLY A 126 -12.56 -5.35 -7.97
N VAL A 127 -11.31 -5.80 -7.88
CA VAL A 127 -10.97 -7.24 -7.96
C VAL A 127 -11.64 -8.05 -6.84
N SER A 128 -11.63 -7.54 -5.60
CA SER A 128 -12.26 -8.22 -4.47
C SER A 128 -13.77 -8.30 -4.61
N GLU A 129 -14.41 -7.25 -5.12
CA GLU A 129 -15.85 -7.20 -5.38
C GLU A 129 -16.24 -8.21 -6.47
N GLU A 130 -15.51 -8.21 -7.59
CA GLU A 130 -15.75 -9.11 -8.73
C GLU A 130 -15.60 -10.58 -8.37
N LEU A 131 -14.65 -10.91 -7.50
CA LEU A 131 -14.43 -12.26 -6.98
C LEU A 131 -15.32 -12.63 -5.78
N GLY A 132 -16.21 -11.73 -5.32
CA GLY A 132 -17.12 -11.96 -4.20
C GLY A 132 -16.46 -11.92 -2.82
N GLY A 133 -15.31 -11.24 -2.68
CA GLY A 133 -14.61 -11.03 -1.41
C GLY A 133 -15.27 -9.97 -0.51
N TYR A 134 -14.63 -9.69 0.62
CA TYR A 134 -15.01 -8.61 1.54
C TYR A 134 -14.20 -7.35 1.23
N VAL A 135 -14.77 -6.43 0.44
CA VAL A 135 -14.07 -5.21 -0.03
C VAL A 135 -13.45 -4.40 1.11
N THR A 136 -14.17 -4.20 2.20
CA THR A 136 -13.68 -3.45 3.37
C THR A 136 -12.45 -4.10 4.00
N ILE A 137 -12.44 -5.43 4.11
CA ILE A 137 -11.28 -6.17 4.63
C ILE A 137 -10.12 -6.09 3.65
N THR A 138 -10.38 -6.19 2.35
CA THR A 138 -9.35 -6.02 1.31
C THR A 138 -8.66 -4.66 1.43
N VAL A 139 -9.41 -3.58 1.59
CA VAL A 139 -8.85 -2.23 1.78
C VAL A 139 -7.95 -2.18 3.02
N ALA A 140 -8.44 -2.70 4.15
CA ALA A 140 -7.66 -2.74 5.39
C ALA A 140 -6.34 -3.52 5.21
N VAL A 141 -6.38 -4.68 4.56
CA VAL A 141 -5.21 -5.52 4.32
C VAL A 141 -4.21 -4.83 3.38
N ILE A 142 -4.67 -4.17 2.32
CA ILE A 142 -3.80 -3.39 1.41
C ILE A 142 -3.09 -2.28 2.19
N VAL A 143 -3.81 -1.51 2.99
CA VAL A 143 -3.23 -0.42 3.80
C VAL A 143 -2.21 -0.98 4.81
N ILE A 144 -2.54 -2.04 5.52
CA ILE A 144 -1.63 -2.69 6.48
C ILE A 144 -0.38 -3.20 5.75
N THR A 145 -0.54 -3.86 4.60
CA THR A 145 0.58 -4.38 3.80
C THR A 145 1.50 -3.24 3.35
N GLY A 146 0.95 -2.13 2.86
CA GLY A 146 1.72 -0.96 2.46
C GLY A 146 2.49 -0.33 3.62
N VAL A 147 1.85 -0.19 4.78
CA VAL A 147 2.49 0.34 6.00
C VAL A 147 3.62 -0.57 6.47
N LEU A 148 3.38 -1.88 6.56
CA LEU A 148 4.39 -2.87 6.96
C LEU A 148 5.56 -2.91 5.98
N GLY A 149 5.27 -2.85 4.67
CA GLY A 149 6.29 -2.78 3.64
C GLY A 149 7.18 -1.54 3.78
N ASN A 150 6.59 -0.39 4.03
CA ASN A 150 7.33 0.84 4.29
C ASN A 150 8.19 0.78 5.56
N MET A 151 7.69 0.14 6.62
CA MET A 151 8.42 0.01 7.89
C MET A 151 9.57 -0.99 7.83
N PHE A 152 9.32 -2.15 7.25
CA PHE A 152 10.26 -3.29 7.33
C PHE A 152 11.03 -3.55 6.04
N GLY A 153 10.57 -3.02 4.90
CA GLY A 153 11.13 -3.33 3.59
C GLY A 153 12.62 -3.00 3.49
N GLU A 154 13.06 -1.85 4.02
CA GLU A 154 14.48 -1.48 4.00
C GLU A 154 15.34 -2.40 4.87
N VAL A 155 14.81 -2.83 6.02
CA VAL A 155 15.47 -3.79 6.91
C VAL A 155 15.62 -5.14 6.21
N ILE A 156 14.57 -5.60 5.55
CA ILE A 156 14.56 -6.85 4.77
C ILE A 156 15.57 -6.76 3.61
N CYS A 157 15.55 -5.68 2.83
CA CYS A 157 16.51 -5.48 1.75
C CYS A 157 17.95 -5.51 2.26
N ARG A 158 18.22 -4.96 3.45
CA ARG A 158 19.55 -4.97 4.08
C ARG A 158 19.95 -6.39 4.52
N ILE A 159 19.04 -7.14 5.12
CA ILE A 159 19.29 -8.55 5.52
C ILE A 159 19.63 -9.41 4.31
N PHE A 160 18.88 -9.27 3.22
CA PHE A 160 19.12 -10.01 1.97
C PHE A 160 20.19 -9.38 1.06
N ARG A 161 20.87 -8.32 1.52
CA ARG A 161 21.92 -7.59 0.78
C ARG A 161 21.46 -7.11 -0.60
N ILE A 162 20.22 -6.72 -0.72
CA ILE A 162 19.68 -6.12 -1.94
C ILE A 162 20.08 -4.63 -1.93
N THR A 163 21.13 -4.29 -2.66
CA THR A 163 21.71 -2.93 -2.68
C THR A 163 21.32 -2.14 -3.93
N GLU A 164 21.03 -2.87 -5.02
CA GLU A 164 20.71 -2.28 -6.32
C GLU A 164 19.39 -1.52 -6.29
N PRO A 165 19.33 -0.22 -6.69
CA PRO A 165 18.11 0.59 -6.59
C PRO A 165 16.92 0.02 -7.34
N ILE A 166 17.14 -0.52 -8.55
CA ILE A 166 16.09 -1.13 -9.39
C ILE A 166 15.52 -2.37 -8.70
N SER A 167 16.37 -3.23 -8.15
CA SER A 167 15.95 -4.43 -7.43
C SER A 167 15.18 -4.10 -6.16
N LYS A 168 15.59 -3.06 -5.42
CA LYS A 168 14.84 -2.56 -4.27
C LYS A 168 13.45 -2.05 -4.68
N GLY A 169 13.39 -1.21 -5.71
CA GLY A 169 12.13 -0.68 -6.22
C GLY A 169 11.17 -1.78 -6.65
N LEU A 170 11.67 -2.81 -7.36
CA LEU A 170 10.87 -3.98 -7.75
C LEU A 170 10.38 -4.79 -6.54
N ALA A 171 11.25 -5.02 -5.56
CA ALA A 171 10.89 -5.75 -4.35
C ALA A 171 9.76 -5.03 -3.58
N PHE A 172 9.87 -3.71 -3.39
CA PHE A 172 8.83 -2.90 -2.74
C PHE A 172 7.54 -2.89 -3.56
N GLY A 173 7.63 -2.60 -4.87
CA GLY A 173 6.46 -2.51 -5.74
C GLY A 173 5.69 -3.82 -5.88
N ALA A 174 6.39 -4.97 -5.90
CA ALA A 174 5.74 -6.28 -6.01
C ALA A 174 5.18 -6.82 -4.69
N SER A 175 5.71 -6.37 -3.54
CA SER A 175 5.33 -6.94 -2.23
C SER A 175 4.32 -6.10 -1.46
N SER A 176 4.39 -4.79 -1.57
CA SER A 176 3.68 -3.91 -0.63
C SER A 176 3.19 -2.58 -1.22
N HIS A 177 3.29 -2.43 -2.52
CA HIS A 177 2.83 -1.25 -3.29
C HIS A 177 2.67 0.02 -2.45
#